data_313d6d8648a6cf8e12b82dcf93b91d18
#
_entry.id   313d6d8648a6cf8e12b82dcf93b91d18
#
_cell.length_a   1.000
_cell.length_b   1.000
_cell.length_c   1.000
_cell.angle_alpha   90.00
_cell.angle_beta   90.00
_cell.angle_gamma   90.00
#
_symmetry.space_group_name_H-M   'P 1'
#
loop_
_entity.id
_entity.type
_entity.pdbx_description
1 polymer ?
#
loop_
_entity_poly.entity_id
_entity_poly.type
_entity_poly.pdbx_seq_one_letter_code
_entity_poly.pdbx_strand_id
1 'polypeptide(L)'
;MHRIVYLERDSIIAEVRRPDFPHHWAEHAKTLQSEVKERLAGATIAIVNKLQIDAELIAALPALQMVAVAATGANNIDLEACRVRGIVVSNIRGYASHTVPEHVLAMLLALSRNIFAYRQAVADGSWQRAEQFCFFDYPIRDLHGATLALIGSGNLGSGVARLAGAFGMHVLRSERKDALSVRPGYTLFAEALRQADAVSLHCPLSAETSKLIGESELRSMKPSALLINTARGGLVDETALARALQEGWIAGAGFDVLSVEPPRDGNPLLAPELLALPNFMLTPHIAWASQPAMQALADQLISNLEAFARGEPQHVLT
;
A
#
# COMPACT_ATOMS: atom_id res chain seq x y z
N MET A 1 35.29 -9.28 3.71
CA MET A 1 34.83 -7.97 3.19
C MET A 1 33.59 -8.18 2.37
N HIS A 2 32.50 -7.47 2.67
CA HIS A 2 31.23 -7.65 1.96
C HIS A 2 31.23 -6.97 0.60
N ARG A 3 30.54 -7.58 -0.38
CA ARG A 3 30.17 -6.95 -1.65
C ARG A 3 28.67 -6.69 -1.62
N ILE A 4 28.28 -5.41 -1.55
CA ILE A 4 26.90 -4.93 -1.50
C ILE A 4 26.48 -4.47 -2.89
N VAL A 5 25.32 -4.94 -3.35
CA VAL A 5 24.74 -4.51 -4.63
C VAL A 5 23.33 -3.99 -4.40
N TYR A 6 23.08 -2.72 -4.72
CA TYR A 6 21.76 -2.09 -4.68
C TYR A 6 21.17 -2.07 -6.10
N LEU A 7 20.12 -2.85 -6.33
CA LEU A 7 19.57 -3.09 -7.67
C LEU A 7 18.60 -2.02 -8.17
N GLU A 8 17.94 -1.30 -7.27
CA GLU A 8 16.83 -0.39 -7.59
C GLU A 8 16.99 0.94 -6.85
N ARG A 9 18.15 1.61 -7.00
CA ARG A 9 18.47 2.81 -6.23
C ARG A 9 17.46 3.94 -6.41
N ASP A 10 16.91 4.10 -7.61
CA ASP A 10 15.93 5.15 -7.92
C ASP A 10 14.52 4.82 -7.41
N SER A 11 14.32 3.67 -6.76
CA SER A 11 13.03 3.33 -6.15
C SER A 11 12.71 4.17 -4.90
N ILE A 12 13.68 4.90 -4.35
CA ILE A 12 13.52 5.85 -3.25
C ILE A 12 14.27 7.15 -3.53
N ILE A 13 13.65 8.27 -3.14
CA ILE A 13 14.28 9.61 -3.19
C ILE A 13 14.71 9.97 -1.77
N ALA A 14 15.89 9.47 -1.37
CA ALA A 14 16.46 9.70 -0.06
C ALA A 14 17.98 9.70 -0.13
N GLU A 15 18.64 10.29 0.84
CA GLU A 15 20.08 10.12 1.03
C GLU A 15 20.33 8.71 1.60
N VAL A 16 21.15 7.92 0.89
CA VAL A 16 21.56 6.59 1.31
C VAL A 16 23.01 6.65 1.71
N ARG A 17 23.28 6.79 3.00
CA ARG A 17 24.64 6.77 3.53
C ARG A 17 25.31 5.41 3.28
N ARG A 18 26.63 5.36 3.30
CA ARG A 18 27.35 4.09 3.26
C ARG A 18 27.38 3.44 4.67
N PRO A 19 27.34 2.08 4.74
CA PRO A 19 27.52 1.38 6.01
C PRO A 19 28.90 1.65 6.64
N ASP A 20 29.00 1.52 7.96
CA ASP A 20 30.20 1.81 8.76
C ASP A 20 31.22 0.66 8.83
N PHE A 21 31.09 -0.37 7.98
CA PHE A 21 32.02 -1.50 7.92
C PHE A 21 32.71 -1.59 6.54
N PRO A 22 33.87 -2.28 6.43
CA PRO A 22 34.59 -2.43 5.15
C PRO A 22 33.77 -3.20 4.12
N HIS A 23 33.48 -2.59 2.97
CA HIS A 23 32.67 -3.17 1.91
C HIS A 23 33.04 -2.63 0.52
N HIS A 24 32.68 -3.38 -0.51
CA HIS A 24 32.54 -2.87 -1.88
C HIS A 24 31.06 -2.55 -2.13
N TRP A 25 30.78 -1.39 -2.70
CA TRP A 25 29.43 -0.94 -3.02
C TRP A 25 29.25 -0.76 -4.52
N ALA A 26 28.23 -1.41 -5.06
CA ALA A 26 27.73 -1.18 -6.41
C ALA A 26 26.24 -0.81 -6.33
N GLU A 27 25.82 0.16 -7.13
CA GLU A 27 24.41 0.54 -7.21
C GLU A 27 23.97 0.73 -8.65
N HIS A 28 22.74 0.38 -8.93
CA HIS A 28 22.08 0.51 -10.21
C HIS A 28 20.81 1.33 -10.03
N ALA A 29 20.64 2.36 -10.85
CA ALA A 29 19.44 3.21 -10.84
C ALA A 29 18.17 2.37 -11.00
N LYS A 30 18.16 1.52 -12.03
CA LYS A 30 17.10 0.55 -12.34
C LYS A 30 17.75 -0.75 -12.79
N THR A 31 17.06 -1.88 -12.54
CA THR A 31 17.52 -3.21 -12.97
C THR A 31 16.34 -3.95 -13.61
N LEU A 32 16.54 -4.55 -14.76
CA LEU A 32 15.57 -5.47 -15.34
C LEU A 32 15.69 -6.85 -14.66
N GLN A 33 14.60 -7.59 -14.58
CA GLN A 33 14.61 -8.93 -13.95
C GLN A 33 15.65 -9.86 -14.60
N SER A 34 15.86 -9.75 -15.91
CA SER A 34 16.86 -10.53 -16.65
C SER A 34 18.31 -10.20 -16.30
N GLU A 35 18.57 -9.03 -15.72
CA GLU A 35 19.93 -8.56 -15.36
C GLU A 35 20.31 -8.91 -13.91
N VAL A 36 19.32 -9.32 -13.08
CA VAL A 36 19.50 -9.51 -11.63
C VAL A 36 20.62 -10.49 -11.34
N LYS A 37 20.65 -11.65 -12.02
CA LYS A 37 21.63 -12.70 -11.82
C LYS A 37 23.05 -12.20 -12.09
N GLU A 38 23.26 -11.50 -13.19
CA GLU A 38 24.56 -10.96 -13.57
C GLU A 38 25.03 -9.89 -12.57
N ARG A 39 24.15 -8.95 -12.21
CA ARG A 39 24.50 -7.86 -11.29
C ARG A 39 24.79 -8.34 -9.87
N LEU A 40 24.14 -9.41 -9.43
CA LEU A 40 24.38 -10.04 -8.13
C LEU A 40 25.54 -11.06 -8.13
N ALA A 41 26.19 -11.31 -9.28
CA ALA A 41 27.31 -12.26 -9.33
C ALA A 41 28.40 -11.89 -8.32
N GLY A 42 28.67 -12.78 -7.35
CA GLY A 42 29.63 -12.57 -6.26
C GLY A 42 29.20 -11.56 -5.18
N ALA A 43 27.97 -11.07 -5.19
CA ALA A 43 27.42 -10.26 -4.11
C ALA A 43 27.22 -11.10 -2.84
N THR A 44 27.59 -10.54 -1.69
CA THR A 44 27.27 -11.12 -0.37
C THR A 44 26.02 -10.51 0.24
N ILE A 45 25.68 -9.29 -0.14
CA ILE A 45 24.49 -8.56 0.30
C ILE A 45 23.79 -7.99 -0.94
N ALA A 46 22.51 -8.31 -1.12
CA ALA A 46 21.65 -7.72 -2.14
C ALA A 46 20.66 -6.75 -1.49
N ILE A 47 20.55 -5.53 -2.02
CA ILE A 47 19.49 -4.59 -1.68
C ILE A 47 18.50 -4.56 -2.83
N VAL A 48 17.24 -4.89 -2.52
CA VAL A 48 16.15 -5.00 -3.52
C VAL A 48 14.88 -4.31 -3.01
N ASN A 49 14.01 -3.90 -3.92
CA ASN A 49 12.68 -3.39 -3.57
C ASN A 49 11.57 -4.28 -4.15
N LYS A 50 11.49 -4.43 -5.47
CA LYS A 50 10.39 -5.15 -6.17
C LYS A 50 10.87 -6.29 -7.05
N LEU A 51 12.16 -6.39 -7.36
CA LEU A 51 12.71 -7.48 -8.15
C LEU A 51 12.50 -8.83 -7.48
N GLN A 52 12.17 -9.84 -8.26
CA GLN A 52 11.96 -11.21 -7.78
C GLN A 52 13.29 -11.85 -7.44
N ILE A 53 13.38 -12.44 -6.26
CA ILE A 53 14.51 -13.26 -5.79
C ILE A 53 13.94 -14.64 -5.47
N ASP A 54 13.80 -15.47 -6.49
CA ASP A 54 13.26 -16.81 -6.42
C ASP A 54 14.31 -17.87 -6.06
N ALA A 55 13.87 -19.12 -5.88
CA ALA A 55 14.73 -20.23 -5.52
C ALA A 55 15.82 -20.52 -6.56
N GLU A 56 15.52 -20.36 -7.87
CA GLU A 56 16.50 -20.58 -8.94
C GLU A 56 17.62 -19.55 -8.88
N LEU A 57 17.26 -18.29 -8.72
CA LEU A 57 18.25 -17.18 -8.58
C LEU A 57 19.09 -17.36 -7.30
N ILE A 58 18.46 -17.72 -6.17
CA ILE A 58 19.15 -17.99 -4.90
C ILE A 58 20.17 -19.12 -5.09
N ALA A 59 19.81 -20.21 -5.77
CA ALA A 59 20.71 -21.34 -6.06
C ALA A 59 21.91 -20.91 -6.92
N ALA A 60 21.71 -19.94 -7.83
CA ALA A 60 22.75 -19.43 -8.72
C ALA A 60 23.71 -18.42 -8.06
N LEU A 61 23.44 -17.98 -6.82
CA LEU A 61 24.21 -16.96 -6.10
C LEU A 61 24.88 -17.54 -4.84
N PRO A 62 25.95 -18.36 -4.97
CA PRO A 62 26.53 -19.09 -3.84
C PRO A 62 27.14 -18.19 -2.76
N ALA A 63 27.55 -16.97 -3.10
CA ALA A 63 28.15 -16.01 -2.16
C ALA A 63 27.11 -15.20 -1.36
N LEU A 64 25.81 -15.23 -1.74
CA LEU A 64 24.78 -14.42 -1.13
C LEU A 64 24.50 -14.86 0.31
N GLN A 65 24.56 -13.92 1.24
CA GLN A 65 24.38 -14.11 2.69
C GLN A 65 23.23 -13.30 3.24
N MET A 66 22.88 -12.17 2.59
CA MET A 66 21.77 -11.31 3.03
C MET A 66 21.02 -10.73 1.83
N VAL A 67 19.69 -10.68 1.97
CA VAL A 67 18.79 -9.88 1.14
C VAL A 67 18.15 -8.81 2.01
N ALA A 68 18.49 -7.55 1.78
CA ALA A 68 17.89 -6.40 2.45
C ALA A 68 16.78 -5.82 1.57
N VAL A 69 15.53 -5.97 1.99
CA VAL A 69 14.37 -5.50 1.24
C VAL A 69 14.09 -4.06 1.62
N ALA A 70 14.22 -3.13 0.66
CA ALA A 70 13.92 -1.70 0.83
C ALA A 70 12.40 -1.42 0.84
N ALA A 71 11.64 -2.25 1.55
CA ALA A 71 10.19 -2.17 1.71
C ALA A 71 9.74 -2.97 2.94
N THR A 72 8.48 -2.80 3.37
CA THR A 72 7.88 -3.68 4.40
C THR A 72 7.46 -5.02 3.81
N GLY A 73 6.85 -5.04 2.62
CA GLY A 73 6.43 -6.27 1.96
C GLY A 73 7.61 -6.97 1.27
N ALA A 74 7.71 -8.30 1.47
CA ALA A 74 8.76 -9.14 0.90
C ALA A 74 8.17 -10.29 0.06
N ASN A 75 7.02 -10.10 -0.55
CA ASN A 75 6.34 -11.11 -1.39
C ASN A 75 7.12 -11.48 -2.65
N ASN A 76 8.11 -10.68 -3.02
CA ASN A 76 9.02 -10.89 -4.13
C ASN A 76 10.25 -11.74 -3.76
N ILE A 77 10.38 -12.18 -2.52
CA ILE A 77 11.51 -13.00 -2.04
C ILE A 77 11.01 -14.39 -1.68
N ASP A 78 11.68 -15.43 -2.17
CA ASP A 78 11.46 -16.80 -1.71
C ASP A 78 12.12 -16.99 -0.33
N LEU A 79 11.35 -16.71 0.71
CA LEU A 79 11.83 -16.78 2.10
C LEU A 79 12.24 -18.19 2.51
N GLU A 80 11.55 -19.22 2.00
CA GLU A 80 11.87 -20.61 2.32
C GLU A 80 13.21 -21.03 1.69
N ALA A 81 13.43 -20.70 0.42
CA ALA A 81 14.72 -20.95 -0.22
C ALA A 81 15.87 -20.20 0.46
N CYS A 82 15.63 -18.96 0.91
CA CYS A 82 16.60 -18.20 1.69
C CYS A 82 16.90 -18.88 3.02
N ARG A 83 15.87 -19.33 3.74
CA ARG A 83 16.00 -20.02 5.03
C ARG A 83 16.81 -21.32 4.91
N VAL A 84 16.52 -22.14 3.90
CA VAL A 84 17.27 -23.38 3.63
C VAL A 84 18.74 -23.14 3.33
N ARG A 85 19.05 -21.98 2.68
CA ARG A 85 20.43 -21.58 2.36
C ARG A 85 21.11 -20.79 3.48
N GLY A 86 20.44 -20.52 4.60
CA GLY A 86 20.97 -19.67 5.68
C GLY A 86 21.18 -18.22 5.28
N ILE A 87 20.43 -17.74 4.29
CA ILE A 87 20.46 -16.33 3.84
C ILE A 87 19.52 -15.52 4.74
N VAL A 88 20.04 -14.48 5.38
CA VAL A 88 19.25 -13.57 6.20
C VAL A 88 18.43 -12.66 5.26
N VAL A 89 17.13 -12.63 5.45
CA VAL A 89 16.25 -11.66 4.78
C VAL A 89 15.74 -10.66 5.81
N SER A 90 16.02 -9.37 5.62
CA SER A 90 15.47 -8.32 6.47
C SER A 90 14.63 -7.33 5.67
N ASN A 91 13.63 -6.74 6.33
CA ASN A 91 12.74 -5.74 5.74
C ASN A 91 12.74 -4.43 6.54
N ILE A 92 11.98 -3.46 6.09
CA ILE A 92 11.79 -2.18 6.76
C ILE A 92 10.44 -2.16 7.47
N ARG A 93 10.42 -1.67 8.72
CA ARG A 93 9.23 -1.64 9.57
C ARG A 93 8.96 -0.23 10.10
N GLY A 94 7.68 0.14 10.19
CA GLY A 94 7.23 1.34 10.90
C GLY A 94 7.49 2.69 10.22
N TYR A 95 8.26 2.75 9.14
CA TYR A 95 8.64 4.00 8.48
C TYR A 95 7.44 4.80 7.92
N ALA A 96 6.38 4.09 7.49
CA ALA A 96 5.20 4.69 6.87
C ALA A 96 4.02 4.89 7.84
N SER A 97 4.27 4.82 9.16
CA SER A 97 3.21 4.86 10.19
C SER A 97 2.46 6.20 10.29
N HIS A 98 3.00 7.26 9.71
CA HIS A 98 2.35 8.57 9.61
C HIS A 98 1.81 8.82 8.20
N THR A 99 2.64 8.62 7.20
CA THR A 99 2.33 9.00 5.81
C THR A 99 1.17 8.21 5.20
N VAL A 100 1.09 6.89 5.41
CA VAL A 100 -0.03 6.08 4.89
C VAL A 100 -1.37 6.49 5.53
N PRO A 101 -1.49 6.65 6.86
CA PRO A 101 -2.70 7.21 7.47
C PRO A 101 -3.10 8.58 6.94
N GLU A 102 -2.15 9.49 6.72
CA GLU A 102 -2.42 10.81 6.13
C GLU A 102 -2.94 10.68 4.70
N HIS A 103 -2.37 9.82 3.88
CA HIS A 103 -2.84 9.56 2.52
C HIS A 103 -4.27 9.00 2.49
N VAL A 104 -4.59 8.07 3.39
CA VAL A 104 -5.96 7.54 3.56
C VAL A 104 -6.95 8.66 3.89
N LEU A 105 -6.61 9.52 4.85
CA LEU A 105 -7.46 10.65 5.22
C LEU A 105 -7.59 11.67 4.08
N ALA A 106 -6.51 11.92 3.33
CA ALA A 106 -6.55 12.79 2.16
C ALA A 106 -7.53 12.26 1.10
N MET A 107 -7.52 10.96 0.80
CA MET A 107 -8.47 10.32 -0.10
C MET A 107 -9.91 10.41 0.45
N LEU A 108 -10.12 10.09 1.73
CA LEU A 108 -11.44 10.18 2.36
C LEU A 108 -12.00 11.61 2.29
N LEU A 109 -11.20 12.62 2.62
CA LEU A 109 -11.62 14.01 2.56
C LEU A 109 -11.91 14.45 1.12
N ALA A 110 -11.05 14.10 0.16
CA ALA A 110 -11.24 14.47 -1.23
C ALA A 110 -12.52 13.87 -1.83
N LEU A 111 -12.80 12.60 -1.53
CA LEU A 111 -14.00 11.90 -2.00
C LEU A 111 -15.27 12.36 -1.27
N SER A 112 -15.25 12.48 0.07
CA SER A 112 -16.43 12.89 0.83
C SER A 112 -16.85 14.34 0.54
N ARG A 113 -15.89 15.21 0.20
CA ARG A 113 -16.14 16.62 -0.17
C ARG A 113 -16.29 16.84 -1.68
N ASN A 114 -16.16 15.78 -2.52
CA ASN A 114 -16.18 15.88 -3.98
C ASN A 114 -15.23 16.94 -4.55
N ILE A 115 -14.02 17.06 -3.98
CA ILE A 115 -13.10 18.16 -4.30
C ILE A 115 -12.72 18.15 -5.79
N PHE A 116 -12.49 16.98 -6.38
CA PHE A 116 -12.13 16.86 -7.78
C PHE A 116 -13.28 17.25 -8.72
N ALA A 117 -14.52 16.83 -8.40
CA ALA A 117 -15.70 17.20 -9.17
C ALA A 117 -15.92 18.72 -9.16
N TYR A 118 -15.86 19.35 -7.98
CA TYR A 118 -15.99 20.80 -7.87
C TYR A 118 -14.86 21.54 -8.55
N ARG A 119 -13.60 21.06 -8.40
CA ARG A 119 -12.46 21.66 -9.09
C ARG A 119 -12.65 21.62 -10.62
N GLN A 120 -13.11 20.49 -11.15
CA GLN A 120 -13.38 20.34 -12.57
C GLN A 120 -14.51 21.27 -13.02
N ALA A 121 -15.62 21.31 -12.29
CA ALA A 121 -16.75 22.18 -12.60
C ALA A 121 -16.37 23.68 -12.59
N VAL A 122 -15.46 24.09 -11.71
CA VAL A 122 -14.90 25.46 -11.74
C VAL A 122 -14.08 25.67 -13.03
N ALA A 123 -13.23 24.72 -13.39
CA ALA A 123 -12.43 24.81 -14.61
C ALA A 123 -13.27 24.86 -15.88
N ASP A 124 -14.42 24.16 -15.90
CA ASP A 124 -15.38 24.12 -17.01
C ASP A 124 -16.34 25.34 -17.04
N GLY A 125 -16.17 26.31 -16.13
CA GLY A 125 -17.00 27.51 -16.06
C GLY A 125 -18.41 27.29 -15.49
N SER A 126 -18.66 26.17 -14.80
CA SER A 126 -19.99 25.89 -14.19
C SER A 126 -20.33 26.89 -13.10
N TRP A 127 -19.33 27.36 -12.35
CA TRP A 127 -19.57 28.39 -11.33
C TRP A 127 -20.03 29.72 -11.92
N GLN A 128 -19.41 30.16 -13.03
CA GLN A 128 -19.82 31.36 -13.71
C GLN A 128 -21.27 31.23 -14.26
N ARG A 129 -21.63 30.05 -14.77
CA ARG A 129 -22.99 29.79 -15.30
C ARG A 129 -24.06 29.65 -14.22
N ALA A 130 -23.63 29.36 -12.94
CA ALA A 130 -24.58 29.23 -11.84
C ALA A 130 -25.22 30.56 -11.43
N GLU A 131 -24.62 31.72 -11.83
CA GLU A 131 -25.11 33.08 -11.51
C GLU A 131 -25.38 33.33 -10.03
N GLN A 132 -24.73 32.51 -9.14
CA GLN A 132 -24.81 32.58 -7.68
C GLN A 132 -23.42 32.48 -7.06
N PHE A 133 -23.29 32.84 -5.79
CA PHE A 133 -22.01 32.79 -5.09
C PHE A 133 -21.48 31.37 -4.89
N CYS A 134 -22.33 30.35 -4.99
CA CYS A 134 -21.98 28.92 -4.91
C CYS A 134 -23.00 28.08 -5.69
N PHE A 135 -22.68 26.77 -5.87
CA PHE A 135 -23.58 25.76 -6.42
C PHE A 135 -23.35 24.40 -5.73
N PHE A 136 -24.33 23.48 -5.78
CA PHE A 136 -24.36 22.25 -4.99
C PHE A 136 -24.66 21.01 -5.84
N ASP A 137 -24.03 20.88 -7.00
CA ASP A 137 -24.27 19.79 -7.96
C ASP A 137 -23.71 18.44 -7.46
N TYR A 138 -22.75 18.48 -6.53
CA TYR A 138 -22.15 17.27 -5.98
C TYR A 138 -22.40 17.19 -4.46
N PRO A 139 -22.75 16.00 -3.90
CA PRO A 139 -23.02 15.87 -2.48
C PRO A 139 -21.75 16.14 -1.65
N ILE A 140 -21.85 16.96 -0.61
CA ILE A 140 -20.78 17.25 0.34
C ILE A 140 -21.12 16.57 1.66
N ARG A 141 -20.23 15.70 2.13
CA ARG A 141 -20.42 14.93 3.37
C ARG A 141 -19.30 15.23 4.36
N ASP A 142 -19.65 15.30 5.64
CA ASP A 142 -18.67 15.44 6.70
C ASP A 142 -18.16 14.07 7.17
N LEU A 143 -16.91 14.02 7.62
CA LEU A 143 -16.38 12.85 8.30
C LEU A 143 -16.84 12.77 9.76
N HIS A 144 -17.15 13.91 10.37
CA HIS A 144 -17.65 13.96 11.74
C HIS A 144 -18.96 13.17 11.88
N GLY A 145 -19.01 12.25 12.84
CA GLY A 145 -20.14 11.37 13.07
C GLY A 145 -20.26 10.19 12.08
N ALA A 146 -19.46 10.17 11.00
CA ALA A 146 -19.46 9.05 10.08
C ALA A 146 -18.74 7.82 10.66
N THR A 147 -19.12 6.64 10.19
CA THR A 147 -18.55 5.36 10.64
C THR A 147 -17.48 4.87 9.66
N LEU A 148 -16.27 4.62 10.17
CA LEU A 148 -15.16 4.02 9.42
C LEU A 148 -14.95 2.57 9.85
N ALA A 149 -15.12 1.60 8.94
CA ALA A 149 -14.69 0.23 9.14
C ALA A 149 -13.23 0.04 8.73
N LEU A 150 -12.41 -0.47 9.65
CA LEU A 150 -11.00 -0.81 9.41
C LEU A 150 -10.84 -2.32 9.29
N ILE A 151 -10.41 -2.77 8.11
CA ILE A 151 -10.07 -4.16 7.86
C ILE A 151 -8.55 -4.32 8.00
N GLY A 152 -8.14 -4.83 9.14
CA GLY A 152 -6.75 -4.87 9.58
C GLY A 152 -6.41 -3.72 10.54
N SER A 153 -6.07 -4.08 11.79
CA SER A 153 -5.80 -3.14 12.90
C SER A 153 -4.33 -3.19 13.36
N GLY A 154 -3.41 -3.47 12.43
CA GLY A 154 -1.97 -3.36 12.64
C GLY A 154 -1.50 -1.89 12.78
N ASN A 155 -0.21 -1.66 12.66
CA ASN A 155 0.39 -0.33 12.85
C ASN A 155 -0.28 0.75 11.97
N LEU A 156 -0.44 0.50 10.67
CA LEU A 156 -1.06 1.45 9.73
C LEU A 156 -2.56 1.67 10.04
N GLY A 157 -3.33 0.58 10.21
CA GLY A 157 -4.75 0.68 10.55
C GLY A 157 -5.00 1.40 11.88
N SER A 158 -4.12 1.21 12.88
CA SER A 158 -4.18 1.95 14.15
C SER A 158 -3.86 3.43 13.96
N GLY A 159 -2.94 3.77 13.06
CA GLY A 159 -2.66 5.16 12.67
C GLY A 159 -3.88 5.83 12.02
N VAL A 160 -4.55 5.12 11.10
CA VAL A 160 -5.80 5.60 10.47
C VAL A 160 -6.91 5.76 11.51
N ALA A 161 -7.07 4.79 12.44
CA ALA A 161 -8.05 4.88 13.52
C ALA A 161 -7.88 6.14 14.37
N ARG A 162 -6.63 6.47 14.71
CA ARG A 162 -6.30 7.67 15.50
C ARG A 162 -6.67 8.95 14.75
N LEU A 163 -6.31 9.07 13.48
CA LEU A 163 -6.63 10.26 12.67
C LEU A 163 -8.14 10.36 12.43
N ALA A 164 -8.81 9.26 12.07
CA ALA A 164 -10.26 9.24 11.89
C ALA A 164 -11.00 9.66 13.17
N GLY A 165 -10.55 9.19 14.34
CA GLY A 165 -11.08 9.61 15.62
C GLY A 165 -10.90 11.11 15.89
N ALA A 166 -9.77 11.71 15.47
CA ALA A 166 -9.55 13.14 15.56
C ALA A 166 -10.50 13.97 14.67
N PHE A 167 -10.98 13.37 13.56
CA PHE A 167 -12.04 13.94 12.72
C PHE A 167 -13.46 13.65 13.25
N GLY A 168 -13.60 13.01 14.42
CA GLY A 168 -14.90 12.70 15.03
C GLY A 168 -15.61 11.51 14.40
N MET A 169 -14.91 10.64 13.68
CA MET A 169 -15.47 9.41 13.13
C MET A 169 -15.63 8.32 14.20
N HIS A 170 -16.66 7.48 14.04
CA HIS A 170 -16.80 6.23 14.78
C HIS A 170 -16.00 5.12 14.09
N VAL A 171 -15.02 4.55 14.78
CA VAL A 171 -14.14 3.53 14.20
C VAL A 171 -14.59 2.13 14.62
N LEU A 172 -14.97 1.29 13.64
CA LEU A 172 -15.24 -0.12 13.79
C LEU A 172 -14.00 -0.93 13.33
N ARG A 173 -13.43 -1.72 14.24
CA ARG A 173 -12.38 -2.69 13.86
C ARG A 173 -13.05 -3.96 13.37
N SER A 174 -12.88 -4.31 12.11
CA SER A 174 -13.45 -5.52 11.54
C SER A 174 -12.71 -6.77 12.01
N GLU A 175 -13.46 -7.80 12.39
CA GLU A 175 -12.93 -9.15 12.57
C GLU A 175 -12.57 -9.76 11.20
N ARG A 176 -11.90 -10.92 11.18
CA ARG A 176 -11.64 -11.67 9.94
C ARG A 176 -12.97 -12.10 9.31
N LYS A 177 -13.00 -12.20 7.98
CA LYS A 177 -14.23 -12.48 7.21
C LYS A 177 -14.95 -13.75 7.70
N ASP A 178 -14.20 -14.81 7.96
CA ASP A 178 -14.76 -16.12 8.34
C ASP A 178 -14.70 -16.38 9.86
N ALA A 179 -14.56 -15.34 10.68
CA ALA A 179 -14.50 -15.49 12.12
C ALA A 179 -15.85 -15.95 12.68
N LEU A 180 -15.83 -17.05 13.43
CA LEU A 180 -17.01 -17.60 14.11
C LEU A 180 -17.34 -16.87 15.43
N SER A 181 -16.40 -16.05 15.92
CA SER A 181 -16.55 -15.28 17.16
C SER A 181 -15.88 -13.92 17.02
N VAL A 182 -16.32 -12.96 17.83
CA VAL A 182 -15.86 -11.58 17.81
C VAL A 182 -14.97 -11.32 19.01
N ARG A 183 -13.77 -10.84 18.79
CA ARG A 183 -12.88 -10.37 19.87
C ARG A 183 -13.43 -9.09 20.51
N PRO A 184 -13.18 -8.83 21.81
CA PRO A 184 -13.53 -7.57 22.43
C PRO A 184 -13.04 -6.36 21.64
N GLY A 185 -13.91 -5.40 21.34
CA GLY A 185 -13.60 -4.19 20.59
C GLY A 185 -13.56 -4.39 19.06
N TYR A 186 -13.99 -5.53 18.54
CA TYR A 186 -14.14 -5.81 17.12
C TYR A 186 -15.62 -5.98 16.75
N THR A 187 -15.91 -5.90 15.47
CA THR A 187 -17.23 -6.08 14.86
C THR A 187 -17.12 -7.16 13.78
N LEU A 188 -18.15 -8.00 13.63
CA LEU A 188 -18.20 -8.98 12.54
C LEU A 188 -17.97 -8.30 11.19
N PHE A 189 -17.21 -8.95 10.30
CA PHE A 189 -16.84 -8.40 9.00
C PHE A 189 -18.05 -7.90 8.19
N ALA A 190 -19.07 -8.76 8.02
CA ALA A 190 -20.27 -8.38 7.27
C ALA A 190 -21.07 -7.25 7.92
N GLU A 191 -21.04 -7.17 9.25
CA GLU A 191 -21.72 -6.09 9.98
C GLU A 191 -20.96 -4.78 9.86
N ALA A 192 -19.63 -4.82 9.98
CA ALA A 192 -18.77 -3.65 9.78
C ALA A 192 -18.97 -3.04 8.39
N LEU A 193 -19.05 -3.87 7.32
CA LEU A 193 -19.32 -3.39 5.97
C LEU A 193 -20.68 -2.70 5.85
N ARG A 194 -21.74 -3.29 6.42
CA ARG A 194 -23.09 -2.72 6.33
C ARG A 194 -23.26 -1.41 7.11
N GLN A 195 -22.56 -1.25 8.24
CA GLN A 195 -22.64 -0.06 9.07
C GLN A 195 -21.75 1.09 8.58
N ALA A 196 -20.70 0.79 7.82
CA ALA A 196 -19.69 1.75 7.45
C ALA A 196 -20.18 2.80 6.44
N ASP A 197 -19.81 4.05 6.67
CA ASP A 197 -19.85 5.14 5.69
C ASP A 197 -18.55 5.19 4.88
N ALA A 198 -17.47 4.62 5.43
CA ALA A 198 -16.22 4.37 4.73
C ALA A 198 -15.60 3.05 5.21
N VAL A 199 -14.94 2.34 4.29
CA VAL A 199 -14.17 1.12 4.56
C VAL A 199 -12.72 1.36 4.15
N SER A 200 -11.75 1.02 5.01
CA SER A 200 -10.33 1.14 4.69
C SER A 200 -9.57 -0.17 4.97
N LEU A 201 -8.78 -0.60 3.97
CA LEU A 201 -8.09 -1.89 3.99
C LEU A 201 -6.63 -1.71 4.46
N HIS A 202 -6.23 -2.48 5.48
CA HIS A 202 -4.90 -2.48 6.09
C HIS A 202 -4.41 -3.88 6.46
N CYS A 203 -5.02 -4.91 5.89
CA CYS A 203 -4.59 -6.29 6.06
C CYS A 203 -3.57 -6.70 4.98
N PRO A 204 -2.72 -7.73 5.23
CA PRO A 204 -1.85 -8.28 4.21
C PRO A 204 -2.67 -9.04 3.14
N LEU A 205 -2.11 -9.16 1.94
CA LEU A 205 -2.61 -10.07 0.91
C LEU A 205 -2.09 -11.48 1.19
N SER A 206 -2.99 -12.43 1.30
CA SER A 206 -2.74 -13.87 1.44
C SER A 206 -3.78 -14.65 0.64
N ALA A 207 -3.73 -15.98 0.67
CA ALA A 207 -4.76 -16.81 0.04
C ALA A 207 -6.15 -16.53 0.64
N GLU A 208 -6.24 -16.30 1.96
CA GLU A 208 -7.50 -16.03 2.68
C GLU A 208 -8.03 -14.62 2.44
N THR A 209 -7.18 -13.67 2.06
CA THR A 209 -7.55 -12.26 1.85
C THR A 209 -7.56 -11.87 0.38
N SER A 210 -7.21 -12.77 -0.52
CA SER A 210 -7.35 -12.56 -1.97
C SER A 210 -8.82 -12.32 -2.33
N LYS A 211 -9.08 -11.19 -3.03
CA LYS A 211 -10.44 -10.75 -3.37
C LYS A 211 -11.38 -10.70 -2.16
N LEU A 212 -10.85 -10.30 -1.00
CA LEU A 212 -11.60 -10.16 0.25
C LEU A 212 -12.87 -9.33 0.06
N ILE A 213 -12.77 -8.27 -0.74
CA ILE A 213 -13.88 -7.42 -1.17
C ILE A 213 -14.20 -7.76 -2.63
N GLY A 214 -15.26 -8.51 -2.83
CA GLY A 214 -15.82 -8.86 -4.13
C GLY A 214 -17.19 -8.21 -4.35
N GLU A 215 -17.94 -8.70 -5.35
CA GLU A 215 -19.26 -8.15 -5.69
C GLU A 215 -20.23 -8.22 -4.51
N SER A 216 -20.27 -9.32 -3.77
CA SER A 216 -21.18 -9.50 -2.63
C SER A 216 -20.91 -8.49 -1.51
N GLU A 217 -19.63 -8.24 -1.22
CA GLU A 217 -19.21 -7.27 -0.21
C GLU A 217 -19.53 -5.84 -0.65
N LEU A 218 -19.22 -5.48 -1.89
CA LEU A 218 -19.53 -4.16 -2.46
C LEU A 218 -21.03 -3.88 -2.43
N ARG A 219 -21.86 -4.85 -2.79
CA ARG A 219 -23.34 -4.72 -2.71
C ARG A 219 -23.89 -4.68 -1.28
N SER A 220 -23.16 -5.19 -0.30
CA SER A 220 -23.55 -5.14 1.11
C SER A 220 -23.22 -3.81 1.79
N MET A 221 -22.34 -3.00 1.19
CA MET A 221 -22.01 -1.67 1.69
C MET A 221 -23.17 -0.69 1.45
N LYS A 222 -23.17 0.42 2.18
CA LYS A 222 -24.12 1.50 1.92
C LYS A 222 -23.88 2.07 0.51
N PRO A 223 -24.91 2.43 -0.26
CA PRO A 223 -24.74 3.14 -1.54
C PRO A 223 -23.99 4.47 -1.40
N SER A 224 -23.96 5.02 -0.19
CA SER A 224 -23.19 6.22 0.15
C SER A 224 -21.77 5.96 0.61
N ALA A 225 -21.36 4.69 0.74
CA ALA A 225 -20.07 4.34 1.31
C ALA A 225 -18.89 4.60 0.37
N LEU A 226 -17.72 4.85 0.96
CA LEU A 226 -16.43 4.98 0.28
C LEU A 226 -15.55 3.75 0.58
N LEU A 227 -14.79 3.29 -0.40
CA LEU A 227 -13.81 2.22 -0.22
C LEU A 227 -12.39 2.75 -0.44
N ILE A 228 -11.50 2.58 0.54
CA ILE A 228 -10.09 3.00 0.44
C ILE A 228 -9.17 1.79 0.51
N ASN A 229 -8.27 1.67 -0.46
CA ASN A 229 -7.25 0.62 -0.49
C ASN A 229 -5.86 1.18 -0.75
N THR A 230 -5.07 1.31 0.31
CA THR A 230 -3.63 1.65 0.27
C THR A 230 -2.77 0.47 0.72
N ALA A 231 -3.34 -0.74 0.77
CA ALA A 231 -2.65 -1.93 1.26
C ALA A 231 -2.10 -2.80 0.12
N ARG A 232 -2.97 -3.55 -0.59
CA ARG A 232 -2.61 -4.39 -1.73
C ARG A 232 -3.79 -4.47 -2.71
N GLY A 233 -3.52 -4.37 -4.01
CA GLY A 233 -4.57 -4.41 -5.05
C GLY A 233 -5.40 -5.68 -5.02
N GLY A 234 -4.76 -6.84 -4.91
CA GLY A 234 -5.43 -8.15 -4.88
C GLY A 234 -6.39 -8.40 -3.72
N LEU A 235 -6.52 -7.47 -2.74
CA LEU A 235 -7.54 -7.52 -1.70
C LEU A 235 -8.95 -7.24 -2.23
N VAL A 236 -9.06 -6.58 -3.37
CA VAL A 236 -10.33 -6.20 -4.00
C VAL A 236 -10.42 -6.86 -5.37
N ASP A 237 -11.59 -7.35 -5.74
CA ASP A 237 -11.86 -7.74 -7.12
C ASP A 237 -12.00 -6.47 -7.97
N GLU A 238 -10.97 -6.17 -8.76
CA GLU A 238 -10.90 -4.94 -9.55
C GLU A 238 -12.00 -4.84 -10.60
N THR A 239 -12.45 -5.98 -11.15
CA THR A 239 -13.58 -6.03 -12.09
C THR A 239 -14.91 -5.70 -11.39
N ALA A 240 -15.13 -6.28 -10.21
CA ALA A 240 -16.30 -5.99 -9.41
C ALA A 240 -16.32 -4.53 -8.94
N LEU A 241 -15.16 -3.97 -8.57
CA LEU A 241 -15.04 -2.57 -8.19
C LEU A 241 -15.36 -1.62 -9.35
N ALA A 242 -14.83 -1.89 -10.55
CA ALA A 242 -15.13 -1.08 -11.73
C ALA A 242 -16.64 -1.02 -12.00
N ARG A 243 -17.32 -2.17 -11.95
CA ARG A 243 -18.77 -2.24 -12.07
C ARG A 243 -19.50 -1.50 -10.94
N ALA A 244 -19.04 -1.67 -9.70
CA ALA A 244 -19.64 -1.02 -8.53
C ALA A 244 -19.64 0.51 -8.65
N LEU A 245 -18.55 1.08 -9.18
CA LEU A 245 -18.42 2.51 -9.41
C LEU A 245 -19.29 3.00 -10.57
N GLN A 246 -19.34 2.24 -11.66
CA GLN A 246 -20.16 2.58 -12.86
C GLN A 246 -21.66 2.45 -12.58
N GLU A 247 -22.07 1.42 -11.85
CA GLU A 247 -23.47 1.14 -11.52
C GLU A 247 -23.93 1.82 -10.20
N GLY A 248 -23.03 2.50 -9.49
CA GLY A 248 -23.37 3.26 -8.27
C GLY A 248 -23.70 2.39 -7.06
N TRP A 249 -23.08 1.20 -6.94
CA TRP A 249 -23.27 0.34 -5.74
C TRP A 249 -22.67 0.97 -4.50
N ILE A 250 -21.59 1.74 -4.66
CA ILE A 250 -20.93 2.57 -3.64
C ILE A 250 -20.73 3.99 -4.17
N ALA A 251 -20.55 4.95 -3.28
CA ALA A 251 -20.41 6.35 -3.66
C ALA A 251 -19.06 6.68 -4.29
N GLY A 252 -17.99 5.95 -3.99
CA GLY A 252 -16.68 6.19 -4.56
C GLY A 252 -15.60 5.31 -3.98
N ALA A 253 -14.42 5.36 -4.57
CA ALA A 253 -13.24 4.62 -4.12
C ALA A 253 -11.94 5.40 -4.28
N GLY A 254 -11.02 5.22 -3.32
CA GLY A 254 -9.64 5.72 -3.36
C GLY A 254 -8.66 4.56 -3.28
N PHE A 255 -7.82 4.42 -4.31
CA PHE A 255 -6.87 3.34 -4.43
C PHE A 255 -5.45 3.87 -4.65
N ASP A 256 -4.48 3.24 -4.00
CA ASP A 256 -3.06 3.52 -4.21
C ASP A 256 -2.32 2.31 -4.81
N VAL A 257 -3.03 1.20 -4.99
CA VAL A 257 -2.44 -0.09 -5.35
C VAL A 257 -3.30 -0.82 -6.39
N LEU A 258 -2.63 -1.63 -7.23
CA LEU A 258 -3.26 -2.51 -8.22
C LEU A 258 -2.83 -3.96 -7.99
N SER A 259 -3.59 -4.91 -8.55
CA SER A 259 -3.28 -6.34 -8.45
C SER A 259 -1.97 -6.71 -9.14
N VAL A 260 -1.61 -5.96 -10.20
CA VAL A 260 -0.33 -6.09 -10.91
C VAL A 260 0.34 -4.72 -10.98
N GLU A 261 1.56 -4.62 -10.50
CA GLU A 261 2.37 -3.39 -10.47
C GLU A 261 3.80 -3.65 -10.99
N PRO A 262 4.31 -2.87 -11.95
CA PRO A 262 3.58 -1.82 -12.67
C PRO A 262 2.42 -2.39 -13.47
N PRO A 263 1.35 -1.58 -13.67
CA PRO A 263 0.15 -2.06 -14.34
C PRO A 263 0.42 -2.43 -15.80
N ARG A 264 -0.37 -3.41 -16.30
CA ARG A 264 -0.36 -3.84 -17.70
C ARG A 264 -1.64 -3.43 -18.38
N ASP A 265 -1.63 -3.41 -19.70
CA ASP A 265 -2.83 -3.16 -20.50
C ASP A 265 -3.98 -4.09 -20.11
N GLY A 266 -5.19 -3.56 -20.14
CA GLY A 266 -6.41 -4.32 -19.81
C GLY A 266 -6.77 -4.38 -18.32
N ASN A 267 -6.05 -3.69 -17.44
CA ASN A 267 -6.51 -3.56 -16.05
C ASN A 267 -7.80 -2.71 -16.02
N PRO A 268 -8.92 -3.23 -15.42
CA PRO A 268 -10.21 -2.55 -15.45
C PRO A 268 -10.20 -1.19 -14.74
N LEU A 269 -9.34 -0.99 -13.72
CA LEU A 269 -9.24 0.28 -13.00
C LEU A 269 -8.49 1.37 -13.78
N LEU A 270 -7.83 1.01 -14.88
CA LEU A 270 -7.15 1.96 -15.78
C LEU A 270 -7.98 2.31 -17.02
N ALA A 271 -9.20 1.79 -17.13
CA ALA A 271 -10.10 2.16 -18.21
C ALA A 271 -10.35 3.69 -18.21
N PRO A 272 -10.21 4.38 -19.37
CA PRO A 272 -10.34 5.83 -19.43
C PRO A 272 -11.66 6.36 -18.85
N GLU A 273 -12.76 5.64 -19.10
CA GLU A 273 -14.09 5.95 -18.59
C GLU A 273 -14.17 5.85 -17.05
N LEU A 274 -13.39 4.96 -16.42
CA LEU A 274 -13.34 4.83 -14.97
C LEU A 274 -12.45 5.93 -14.36
N LEU A 275 -11.28 6.18 -14.95
CA LEU A 275 -10.39 7.24 -14.50
C LEU A 275 -11.00 8.64 -14.64
N ALA A 276 -11.97 8.81 -15.54
CA ALA A 276 -12.72 10.06 -15.69
C ALA A 276 -13.81 10.26 -14.62
N LEU A 277 -14.14 9.22 -13.83
CA LEU A 277 -15.14 9.35 -12.78
C LEU A 277 -14.63 10.23 -11.64
N PRO A 278 -15.38 11.26 -11.23
CA PRO A 278 -14.94 12.17 -10.16
C PRO A 278 -14.94 11.51 -8.77
N ASN A 279 -15.59 10.36 -8.63
CA ASN A 279 -15.67 9.56 -7.42
C ASN A 279 -14.69 8.38 -7.38
N PHE A 280 -13.75 8.31 -8.33
CA PHE A 280 -12.66 7.34 -8.31
C PHE A 280 -11.30 8.06 -8.30
N MET A 281 -10.47 7.70 -7.34
CA MET A 281 -9.10 8.18 -7.21
C MET A 281 -8.14 7.01 -7.28
N LEU A 282 -7.14 7.10 -8.17
CA LEU A 282 -6.05 6.14 -8.24
C LEU A 282 -4.71 6.88 -8.17
N THR A 283 -3.85 6.49 -7.24
CA THR A 283 -2.46 6.98 -7.11
C THR A 283 -1.48 5.84 -7.34
N PRO A 284 -0.26 6.11 -7.84
CA PRO A 284 0.66 5.07 -8.33
C PRO A 284 1.55 4.50 -7.20
N HIS A 285 0.95 3.90 -6.17
CA HIS A 285 1.60 3.26 -5.02
C HIS A 285 2.55 4.20 -4.27
N ILE A 286 2.07 5.39 -3.93
CA ILE A 286 2.85 6.48 -3.30
C ILE A 286 2.38 6.82 -1.88
N ALA A 287 1.39 6.14 -1.32
CA ALA A 287 0.89 6.42 0.02
C ALA A 287 1.99 6.39 1.10
N TRP A 288 3.07 5.65 0.86
CA TRP A 288 4.23 5.53 1.75
C TRP A 288 5.31 6.59 1.50
N ALA A 289 5.27 7.33 0.39
CA ALA A 289 6.42 8.01 -0.22
C ALA A 289 6.59 9.48 0.21
N SER A 290 6.35 9.81 1.49
CA SER A 290 6.76 11.13 1.98
C SER A 290 8.30 11.21 2.14
N GLN A 291 8.88 12.41 2.02
CA GLN A 291 10.32 12.58 2.19
C GLN A 291 10.83 12.05 3.54
N PRO A 292 10.20 12.37 4.69
CA PRO A 292 10.63 11.81 5.98
C PRO A 292 10.52 10.29 6.03
N ALA A 293 9.47 9.69 5.43
CA ALA A 293 9.30 8.24 5.41
C ALA A 293 10.36 7.55 4.54
N MET A 294 10.66 8.10 3.37
CA MET A 294 11.73 7.57 2.51
C MET A 294 13.11 7.69 3.17
N GLN A 295 13.38 8.77 3.90
CA GLN A 295 14.64 8.90 4.63
C GLN A 295 14.72 7.91 5.80
N ALA A 296 13.66 7.77 6.58
CA ALA A 296 13.60 6.77 7.66
C ALA A 296 13.76 5.33 7.14
N LEU A 297 13.20 5.03 5.95
CA LEU A 297 13.42 3.76 5.26
C LEU A 297 14.90 3.57 4.92
N ALA A 298 15.54 4.57 4.31
CA ALA A 298 16.95 4.52 3.91
C ALA A 298 17.87 4.34 5.12
N ASP A 299 17.62 5.06 6.20
CA ASP A 299 18.41 4.96 7.44
C ASP A 299 18.27 3.58 8.09
N GLN A 300 17.05 3.05 8.14
CA GLN A 300 16.81 1.71 8.68
C GLN A 300 17.42 0.62 7.78
N LEU A 301 17.39 0.78 6.46
CA LEU A 301 18.01 -0.12 5.52
C LEU A 301 19.50 -0.28 5.82
N ILE A 302 20.23 0.83 5.95
CA ILE A 302 21.65 0.78 6.26
C ILE A 302 21.91 0.24 7.67
N SER A 303 21.09 0.60 8.66
CA SER A 303 21.18 0.04 10.02
C SER A 303 21.00 -1.48 10.03
N ASN A 304 20.11 -2.04 9.18
CA ASN A 304 19.96 -3.49 9.03
C ASN A 304 21.23 -4.16 8.46
N LEU A 305 21.90 -3.52 7.49
CA LEU A 305 23.17 -4.02 6.94
C LEU A 305 24.28 -4.03 8.02
N GLU A 306 24.37 -2.97 8.79
CA GLU A 306 25.35 -2.83 9.88
C GLU A 306 25.10 -3.84 11.00
N ALA A 307 23.84 -4.06 11.38
CA ALA A 307 23.46 -5.08 12.35
C ALA A 307 23.80 -6.50 11.85
N PHE A 308 23.54 -6.78 10.58
CA PHE A 308 23.94 -8.06 9.95
C PHE A 308 25.46 -8.26 9.99
N ALA A 309 26.25 -7.24 9.62
CA ALA A 309 27.71 -7.32 9.62
C ALA A 309 28.31 -7.54 11.01
N ARG A 310 27.61 -7.10 12.09
CA ARG A 310 27.98 -7.37 13.47
C ARG A 310 27.55 -8.75 13.97
N GLY A 311 26.82 -9.54 13.18
CA GLY A 311 26.26 -10.83 13.60
C GLY A 311 24.95 -10.73 14.41
N GLU A 312 24.31 -9.57 14.44
CA GLU A 312 23.08 -9.27 15.18
C GLU A 312 21.96 -8.80 14.22
N PRO A 313 21.54 -9.59 13.22
CA PRO A 313 20.62 -9.16 12.21
C PRO A 313 19.27 -8.75 12.82
N GLN A 314 18.70 -7.63 12.30
CA GLN A 314 17.44 -7.06 12.78
C GLN A 314 16.36 -7.16 11.70
N HIS A 315 15.08 -7.09 12.12
CA HIS A 315 13.91 -7.13 11.23
C HIS A 315 13.91 -8.36 10.30
N VAL A 316 14.40 -9.49 10.81
CA VAL A 316 14.55 -10.75 10.06
C VAL A 316 13.20 -11.38 9.75
N LEU A 317 13.09 -11.97 8.55
CA LEU A 317 11.93 -12.68 8.02
C LEU A 317 12.19 -14.19 7.84
N THR A 318 13.45 -14.64 7.79
CA THR A 318 13.87 -16.04 7.59
C THR A 318 14.19 -16.75 8.90
#